data_6695b7bc7e39a9e5c93b203db01acf5d
#
_entry.id   6695b7bc7e39a9e5c93b203db01acf5d
#
_cell.length_a   1.000
_cell.length_b   1.000
_cell.length_c   1.000
_cell.angle_alpha   90.00
_cell.angle_beta   90.00
_cell.angle_gamma   90.00
#
_symmetry.space_group_name_H-M   'P 1'
#
loop_
_entity.id
_entity.type
_entity.pdbx_description
1 polymer ?
#
loop_
_entity_poly.entity_id
_entity_poly.type
_entity_poly.pdbx_seq_one_letter_code
_entity_poly.pdbx_strand_id
1 'polypeptide(L)'
;MNTKKKSLRAIARELNISAMTLYRVLNNAPGVSKKMRQQVIVALDKAGVLQARNQAKQKVVIDVIKEPYRINLAESLVNKISDLNYEICFTNHKENRTAFLRQATEGNSIVFFSSPSQEILRAAKMENPDVFCINVCGSEVGDVIIGMHDYLGGTIAAEYLLQCGHRNIAVASIPIEPTQLNRHKSFMGELISFKKANKICELFYKGKDDIFAEEAIQLIREQKITAFFCTCDYLAFICSSELIKRGLRIPEDISVLSYDFPFGHIHRPLNLDTIGIDLDQMVRMAEYYLHLRPVGNMNISCHCLIAPELKIYGSVRKITEQEHEDMLK
;
A
#
# COMPACT_ATOMS: atom_id res chain seq x y z
N MET A 1 43.80 23.79 11.02
CA MET A 1 43.84 23.57 9.55
C MET A 1 42.41 23.19 9.09
N ASN A 2 41.77 24.11 8.39
CA ASN A 2 40.39 23.94 7.95
C ASN A 2 40.39 23.12 6.64
N THR A 3 40.31 21.80 6.75
CA THR A 3 40.18 20.93 5.55
C THR A 3 38.80 21.15 4.93
N LYS A 4 38.75 21.89 3.82
CA LYS A 4 37.53 22.05 3.01
C LYS A 4 36.95 20.65 2.70
N LYS A 5 35.78 20.31 3.26
CA LYS A 5 35.05 19.08 2.96
C LYS A 5 34.86 18.97 1.45
N LYS A 6 35.42 17.93 0.84
CA LYS A 6 35.21 17.65 -0.59
C LYS A 6 33.73 17.32 -0.86
N SER A 7 33.13 17.90 -1.87
CA SER A 7 31.75 17.56 -2.26
C SER A 7 31.67 16.14 -2.83
N LEU A 8 30.54 15.48 -2.66
CA LEU A 8 30.30 14.14 -3.23
C LEU A 8 30.53 14.10 -4.77
N ARG A 9 30.22 15.20 -5.46
CA ARG A 9 30.52 15.35 -6.90
C ARG A 9 32.02 15.37 -7.19
N ALA A 10 32.81 15.99 -6.32
CA ALA A 10 34.28 15.99 -6.47
C ALA A 10 34.85 14.59 -6.27
N ILE A 11 34.36 13.84 -5.29
CA ILE A 11 34.78 12.46 -5.02
C ILE A 11 34.39 11.54 -6.19
N ALA A 12 33.18 11.68 -6.75
CA ALA A 12 32.75 10.92 -7.91
C ALA A 12 33.66 11.16 -9.13
N ARG A 13 34.06 12.41 -9.37
CA ARG A 13 34.98 12.77 -10.44
C ARG A 13 36.40 12.18 -10.22
N GLU A 14 36.93 12.27 -9.03
CA GLU A 14 38.25 11.67 -8.67
C GLU A 14 38.28 10.15 -8.88
N LEU A 15 37.21 9.48 -8.61
CA LEU A 15 37.08 8.02 -8.80
C LEU A 15 36.67 7.64 -10.23
N ASN A 16 36.43 8.61 -11.09
CA ASN A 16 35.90 8.44 -12.46
C ASN A 16 34.64 7.57 -12.50
N ILE A 17 33.69 7.83 -11.58
CA ILE A 17 32.41 7.13 -11.45
C ILE A 17 31.25 8.10 -11.58
N SER A 18 30.07 7.58 -11.95
CA SER A 18 28.84 8.37 -11.94
C SER A 18 28.43 8.74 -10.50
N ALA A 19 27.76 9.87 -10.35
CA ALA A 19 27.13 10.23 -9.09
C ALA A 19 26.16 9.15 -8.60
N MET A 20 25.49 8.44 -9.51
CA MET A 20 24.62 7.32 -9.21
C MET A 20 25.37 6.12 -8.64
N THR A 21 26.58 5.81 -9.15
CA THR A 21 27.42 4.74 -8.61
C THR A 21 27.88 5.06 -7.18
N LEU A 22 28.33 6.30 -6.95
CA LEU A 22 28.69 6.76 -5.60
C LEU A 22 27.50 6.68 -4.64
N TYR A 23 26.35 7.11 -5.10
CA TYR A 23 25.11 7.05 -4.35
C TYR A 23 24.70 5.60 -3.99
N ARG A 24 24.78 4.65 -4.97
CA ARG A 24 24.53 3.23 -4.73
C ARG A 24 25.46 2.64 -3.66
N VAL A 25 26.74 3.06 -3.64
CA VAL A 25 27.69 2.63 -2.61
C VAL A 25 27.32 3.20 -1.25
N LEU A 26 27.01 4.50 -1.18
CA LEU A 26 26.62 5.18 0.06
C LEU A 26 25.38 4.55 0.72
N ASN A 27 24.48 4.01 -0.10
CA ASN A 27 23.22 3.43 0.35
C ASN A 27 23.18 1.89 0.28
N ASN A 28 24.36 1.29 0.17
CA ASN A 28 24.50 -0.18 0.08
C ASN A 28 23.64 -0.85 -1.00
N ALA A 29 23.21 -0.09 -2.03
CA ALA A 29 22.33 -0.56 -3.09
C ALA A 29 23.02 -1.57 -4.02
N PRO A 30 22.28 -2.54 -4.61
CA PRO A 30 22.85 -3.51 -5.56
C PRO A 30 23.34 -2.86 -6.86
N GLY A 31 24.10 -3.63 -7.66
CA GLY A 31 24.59 -3.17 -8.99
C GLY A 31 25.95 -2.47 -8.94
N VAL A 32 26.71 -2.59 -7.85
CA VAL A 32 28.11 -2.13 -7.75
C VAL A 32 28.98 -3.29 -7.32
N SER A 33 30.09 -3.54 -8.04
CA SER A 33 31.01 -4.64 -7.71
C SER A 33 31.66 -4.44 -6.34
N LYS A 34 32.02 -5.54 -5.66
CA LYS A 34 32.67 -5.49 -4.34
C LYS A 34 33.94 -4.63 -4.37
N LYS A 35 34.77 -4.74 -5.44
CA LYS A 35 36.00 -3.96 -5.63
C LYS A 35 35.70 -2.46 -5.73
N MET A 36 34.74 -2.07 -6.54
CA MET A 36 34.34 -0.67 -6.70
C MET A 36 33.75 -0.11 -5.40
N ARG A 37 32.93 -0.89 -4.72
CA ARG A 37 32.36 -0.51 -3.41
C ARG A 37 33.47 -0.19 -2.41
N GLN A 38 34.49 -1.05 -2.31
CA GLN A 38 35.61 -0.85 -1.40
C GLN A 38 36.41 0.43 -1.75
N GLN A 39 36.67 0.67 -3.02
CA GLN A 39 37.39 1.89 -3.46
C GLN A 39 36.62 3.17 -3.10
N VAL A 40 35.30 3.17 -3.31
CA VAL A 40 34.45 4.31 -2.98
C VAL A 40 34.38 4.54 -1.47
N ILE A 41 34.24 3.48 -0.66
CA ILE A 41 34.24 3.56 0.80
C ILE A 41 35.54 4.18 1.31
N VAL A 42 36.71 3.73 0.82
CA VAL A 42 38.01 4.29 1.22
C VAL A 42 38.12 5.77 0.86
N ALA A 43 37.64 6.17 -0.32
CA ALA A 43 37.69 7.57 -0.75
C ALA A 43 36.75 8.47 0.08
N LEU A 44 35.56 7.97 0.43
CA LEU A 44 34.59 8.67 1.29
C LEU A 44 35.11 8.80 2.73
N ASP A 45 35.78 7.77 3.25
CA ASP A 45 36.41 7.81 4.56
C ASP A 45 37.56 8.83 4.63
N LYS A 46 38.47 8.80 3.63
CA LYS A 46 39.54 9.81 3.49
C LYS A 46 39.01 11.24 3.36
N ALA A 47 37.84 11.42 2.76
CA ALA A 47 37.19 12.72 2.65
C ALA A 47 36.41 13.12 3.92
N GLY A 48 36.39 12.30 4.97
CA GLY A 48 35.66 12.53 6.22
C GLY A 48 34.14 12.44 6.07
N VAL A 49 33.63 11.93 4.95
CA VAL A 49 32.19 11.86 4.66
C VAL A 49 31.55 10.71 5.45
N LEU A 50 32.24 9.56 5.59
CA LEU A 50 31.74 8.42 6.35
C LEU A 50 31.77 8.68 7.87
N GLN A 51 32.81 9.34 8.38
CA GLN A 51 32.89 9.69 9.80
C GLN A 51 31.81 10.68 10.22
N ALA A 52 31.48 11.65 9.36
CA ALA A 52 30.36 12.58 9.64
C ALA A 52 28.99 11.89 9.61
N ARG A 53 28.81 10.84 8.82
CA ARG A 53 27.59 10.03 8.79
C ARG A 53 27.47 9.06 9.95
N ASN A 54 28.58 8.51 10.44
CA ASN A 54 28.61 7.53 11.54
C ASN A 54 28.49 8.18 12.93
N GLN A 55 28.63 9.51 13.06
CA GLN A 55 28.65 10.17 14.37
C GLN A 55 27.30 10.66 14.88
N ALA A 56 26.29 10.83 14.03
CA ALA A 56 24.94 11.21 14.48
C ALA A 56 23.95 10.11 14.09
N LYS A 57 23.36 9.46 15.10
CA LYS A 57 22.19 8.61 14.88
C LYS A 57 21.10 9.44 14.20
N GLN A 58 20.55 8.92 13.11
CA GLN A 58 19.38 9.56 12.49
C GLN A 58 18.13 9.18 13.27
N LYS A 59 17.34 10.17 13.69
CA LYS A 59 16.11 9.95 14.41
C LYS A 59 14.97 9.72 13.43
N VAL A 60 14.35 8.54 13.52
CA VAL A 60 13.17 8.13 12.75
C VAL A 60 11.96 8.13 13.67
N VAL A 61 11.00 8.97 13.36
CA VAL A 61 9.70 9.03 14.04
C VAL A 61 8.73 8.12 13.32
N ILE A 62 8.19 7.12 14.00
CA ILE A 62 7.16 6.22 13.47
C ILE A 62 5.81 6.64 14.04
N ASP A 63 4.97 7.20 13.19
CA ASP A 63 3.62 7.61 13.57
C ASP A 63 2.61 6.54 13.17
N VAL A 64 2.00 5.89 14.17
CA VAL A 64 1.13 4.73 13.98
C VAL A 64 -0.15 4.84 14.80
N ILE A 65 -1.28 4.51 14.19
CA ILE A 65 -2.57 4.38 14.89
C ILE A 65 -2.79 2.94 15.36
N LYS A 66 -3.69 2.76 16.35
CA LYS A 66 -3.98 1.46 16.99
C LYS A 66 -4.84 0.54 16.12
N GLU A 67 -4.43 0.32 14.89
CA GLU A 67 -5.00 -0.69 14.00
C GLU A 67 -4.01 -1.85 13.85
N PRO A 68 -4.41 -3.11 14.10
CA PRO A 68 -3.48 -4.24 14.17
C PRO A 68 -2.56 -4.37 12.96
N TYR A 69 -3.09 -4.23 11.74
CA TYR A 69 -2.27 -4.34 10.54
C TYR A 69 -1.22 -3.22 10.41
N ARG A 70 -1.53 -1.99 10.85
CA ARG A 70 -0.60 -0.85 10.83
C ARG A 70 0.50 -1.01 11.86
N ILE A 71 0.17 -1.55 13.03
CA ILE A 71 1.14 -1.90 14.07
C ILE A 71 2.10 -2.95 13.52
N ASN A 72 1.59 -4.02 12.89
CA ASN A 72 2.42 -5.07 12.30
C ASN A 72 3.37 -4.52 11.21
N LEU A 73 2.91 -3.58 10.38
CA LEU A 73 3.76 -2.92 9.39
C LEU A 73 4.87 -2.09 10.03
N ALA A 74 4.53 -1.32 11.07
CA ALA A 74 5.49 -0.51 11.80
C ALA A 74 6.54 -1.39 12.49
N GLU A 75 6.14 -2.48 13.14
CA GLU A 75 7.03 -3.46 13.74
C GLU A 75 7.93 -4.14 12.70
N SER A 76 7.39 -4.51 11.54
CA SER A 76 8.18 -5.06 10.45
C SER A 76 9.24 -4.08 9.96
N LEU A 77 8.91 -2.78 9.85
CA LEU A 77 9.89 -1.75 9.51
C LEU A 77 10.98 -1.64 10.58
N VAL A 78 10.59 -1.58 11.86
CA VAL A 78 11.54 -1.51 12.98
C VAL A 78 12.51 -2.68 12.93
N ASN A 79 12.02 -3.90 12.73
CA ASN A 79 12.88 -5.08 12.63
C ASN A 79 13.87 -5.00 11.46
N LYS A 80 13.50 -4.36 10.34
CA LYS A 80 14.41 -4.18 9.20
C LYS A 80 15.47 -3.09 9.42
N ILE A 81 15.16 -2.06 10.21
CA ILE A 81 16.06 -0.93 10.42
C ILE A 81 16.77 -0.95 11.79
N SER A 82 16.45 -1.91 12.67
CA SER A 82 17.00 -2.00 14.04
C SER A 82 18.52 -2.16 14.09
N ASP A 83 19.11 -2.88 13.11
CA ASP A 83 20.56 -3.09 13.00
C ASP A 83 21.28 -1.90 12.37
N LEU A 84 20.54 -0.86 11.99
CA LEU A 84 21.06 0.34 11.39
C LEU A 84 21.22 1.43 12.45
N ASN A 85 22.05 2.43 12.15
CA ASN A 85 22.34 3.51 13.11
C ASN A 85 21.18 4.54 13.21
N TYR A 86 19.95 4.05 13.51
CA TYR A 86 18.78 4.87 13.75
C TYR A 86 18.41 4.95 15.24
N GLU A 87 17.93 6.12 15.65
CA GLU A 87 17.18 6.30 16.88
C GLU A 87 15.70 6.30 16.52
N ILE A 88 14.95 5.31 17.03
CA ILE A 88 13.55 5.12 16.67
C ILE A 88 12.66 5.60 17.80
N CYS A 89 11.67 6.42 17.51
CA CYS A 89 10.62 6.79 18.44
C CYS A 89 9.23 6.61 17.84
N PHE A 90 8.28 6.21 18.66
CA PHE A 90 6.88 6.02 18.28
C PHE A 90 6.02 7.18 18.71
N THR A 91 5.06 7.54 17.86
CA THR A 91 4.03 8.54 18.13
C THR A 91 2.68 8.11 17.58
N ASN A 92 1.64 8.83 17.99
CA ASN A 92 0.32 8.79 17.38
C ASN A 92 -0.27 10.20 17.37
N HIS A 93 -0.24 10.87 16.24
CA HIS A 93 -0.69 12.26 16.12
C HIS A 93 -2.19 12.42 16.41
N LYS A 94 -3.01 11.38 16.19
CA LYS A 94 -4.46 11.40 16.49
C LYS A 94 -4.73 11.38 17.99
N GLU A 95 -3.88 10.72 18.78
CA GLU A 95 -4.01 10.65 20.25
C GLU A 95 -3.29 11.81 20.94
N ASN A 96 -2.10 12.19 20.48
CA ASN A 96 -1.29 13.25 21.11
C ASN A 96 -0.50 14.06 20.07
N ARG A 97 -1.17 15.06 19.50
CA ARG A 97 -0.58 15.97 18.51
C ARG A 97 0.66 16.71 19.04
N THR A 98 0.64 17.15 20.29
CA THR A 98 1.75 17.90 20.91
C THR A 98 3.00 17.03 21.04
N ALA A 99 2.85 15.78 21.49
CA ALA A 99 3.96 14.85 21.57
C ALA A 99 4.52 14.52 20.18
N PHE A 100 3.65 14.33 19.19
CA PHE A 100 4.04 14.12 17.79
C PHE A 100 4.88 15.29 17.26
N LEU A 101 4.42 16.54 17.40
CA LEU A 101 5.13 17.72 16.90
C LEU A 101 6.50 17.89 17.58
N ARG A 102 6.60 17.64 18.89
CA ARG A 102 7.88 17.66 19.60
C ARG A 102 8.86 16.63 19.01
N GLN A 103 8.39 15.42 18.68
CA GLN A 103 9.27 14.43 18.05
C GLN A 103 9.63 14.81 16.61
N ALA A 104 8.71 15.43 15.87
CA ALA A 104 8.95 15.92 14.51
C ALA A 104 10.04 17.00 14.46
N THR A 105 10.11 17.89 15.47
CA THR A 105 11.14 18.93 15.58
C THR A 105 12.56 18.34 15.57
N GLU A 106 12.77 17.22 16.26
CA GLU A 106 14.06 16.55 16.38
C GLU A 106 14.27 15.45 15.33
N GLY A 107 13.19 15.02 14.67
CA GLY A 107 13.18 13.92 13.72
C GLY A 107 13.93 14.24 12.44
N ASN A 108 14.68 13.29 11.93
CA ASN A 108 15.25 13.37 10.59
C ASN A 108 14.25 12.88 9.54
N SER A 109 13.50 11.85 9.88
CA SER A 109 12.43 11.30 9.02
C SER A 109 11.22 10.94 9.86
N ILE A 110 10.04 11.05 9.26
CA ILE A 110 8.78 10.56 9.83
C ILE A 110 8.22 9.51 8.87
N VAL A 111 7.92 8.32 9.40
CA VAL A 111 7.19 7.28 8.65
C VAL A 111 5.80 7.19 9.23
N PHE A 112 4.81 7.54 8.42
CA PHE A 112 3.41 7.49 8.80
C PHE A 112 2.78 6.16 8.42
N PHE A 113 2.29 5.43 9.41
CA PHE A 113 1.35 4.31 9.28
C PHE A 113 -0.04 4.72 9.77
N SER A 114 -0.32 6.01 9.78
CA SER A 114 -1.48 6.62 10.43
C SER A 114 -2.41 7.36 9.48
N SER A 115 -2.07 7.43 8.18
CA SER A 115 -2.76 8.25 7.17
C SER A 115 -2.93 9.71 7.63
N PRO A 116 -1.86 10.50 7.68
CA PRO A 116 -1.89 11.88 8.15
C PRO A 116 -2.71 12.77 7.20
N SER A 117 -3.33 13.81 7.73
CA SER A 117 -3.91 14.87 6.92
C SER A 117 -2.84 15.83 6.41
N GLN A 118 -3.20 16.64 5.40
CA GLN A 118 -2.33 17.70 4.90
C GLN A 118 -1.96 18.73 6.00
N GLU A 119 -2.88 18.95 6.95
CA GLU A 119 -2.64 19.82 8.10
C GLU A 119 -1.52 19.27 9.00
N ILE A 120 -1.54 17.98 9.30
CA ILE A 120 -0.52 17.32 10.13
C ILE A 120 0.86 17.37 9.45
N LEU A 121 0.89 17.10 8.13
CA LEU A 121 2.13 17.21 7.37
C LEU A 121 2.70 18.64 7.40
N ARG A 122 1.85 19.64 7.14
CA ARG A 122 2.25 21.04 7.21
C ARG A 122 2.76 21.42 8.59
N ALA A 123 2.06 21.00 9.65
CA ALA A 123 2.49 21.27 11.03
C ALA A 123 3.87 20.66 11.31
N ALA A 124 4.12 19.41 10.91
CA ALA A 124 5.44 18.78 11.05
C ALA A 124 6.54 19.55 10.28
N LYS A 125 6.25 19.98 9.04
CA LYS A 125 7.19 20.75 8.20
C LYS A 125 7.41 22.19 8.74
N MET A 126 6.46 22.77 9.44
CA MET A 126 6.65 24.07 10.12
C MET A 126 7.61 23.94 11.30
N GLU A 127 7.52 22.86 12.08
CA GLU A 127 8.45 22.59 13.18
C GLU A 127 9.86 22.22 12.67
N ASN A 128 9.93 21.49 11.58
CA ASN A 128 11.19 21.07 10.98
C ASN A 128 11.07 21.01 9.44
N PRO A 129 11.48 22.07 8.73
CA PRO A 129 11.40 22.15 7.27
C PRO A 129 12.16 21.04 6.54
N ASP A 130 13.22 20.49 7.16
CA ASP A 130 14.09 19.46 6.58
C ASP A 130 13.64 18.02 6.91
N VAL A 131 12.54 17.85 7.68
CA VAL A 131 12.04 16.54 8.01
C VAL A 131 11.52 15.81 6.76
N PHE A 132 11.98 14.57 6.55
CA PHE A 132 11.59 13.74 5.42
C PHE A 132 10.39 12.86 5.78
N CYS A 133 9.28 13.03 5.08
CA CYS A 133 8.01 12.39 5.39
C CYS A 133 7.67 11.28 4.40
N ILE A 134 7.63 10.05 4.89
CA ILE A 134 7.21 8.86 4.14
C ILE A 134 5.83 8.45 4.65
N ASN A 135 4.85 8.37 3.76
CA ASN A 135 3.51 7.90 4.08
C ASN A 135 3.30 6.49 3.52
N VAL A 136 2.96 5.56 4.39
CA VAL A 136 2.69 4.17 4.06
C VAL A 136 1.20 3.91 4.30
N CYS A 137 0.53 3.26 3.36
CA CYS A 137 -0.90 2.94 3.39
C CYS A 137 -1.86 4.11 3.10
N GLY A 138 -1.59 4.89 2.05
CA GLY A 138 -2.71 5.40 1.28
C GLY A 138 -3.27 6.77 1.55
N SER A 139 -2.57 7.73 2.17
CA SER A 139 -2.97 9.13 2.02
C SER A 139 -2.15 9.81 0.92
N GLU A 140 -2.72 10.87 0.32
CA GLU A 140 -2.10 11.61 -0.78
C GLU A 140 -1.07 12.65 -0.30
N VAL A 141 -0.53 12.49 0.92
CA VAL A 141 0.36 13.47 1.54
C VAL A 141 1.65 12.85 2.06
N GLY A 142 2.79 13.48 1.74
CA GLY A 142 4.13 13.04 2.09
C GLY A 142 5.16 13.48 1.04
N ASP A 143 6.44 13.42 1.37
CA ASP A 143 7.51 13.54 0.37
C ASP A 143 7.56 12.25 -0.46
N VAL A 144 7.29 11.11 0.17
CA VAL A 144 7.08 9.82 -0.48
C VAL A 144 5.76 9.23 0.00
N ILE A 145 4.98 8.72 -0.95
CA ILE A 145 3.73 8.02 -0.68
C ILE A 145 3.88 6.60 -1.23
N ILE A 146 3.66 5.62 -0.36
CA ILE A 146 3.73 4.20 -0.71
C ILE A 146 2.34 3.63 -0.54
N GLY A 147 1.76 3.16 -1.63
CA GLY A 147 0.39 2.65 -1.66
C GLY A 147 0.22 1.48 -2.61
N MET A 148 -0.98 0.93 -2.62
CA MET A 148 -1.39 -0.08 -3.59
C MET A 148 -1.90 0.60 -4.87
N HIS A 149 -1.68 -0.01 -6.01
CA HIS A 149 -2.22 0.49 -7.28
C HIS A 149 -3.68 0.09 -7.43
N ASP A 150 -4.57 0.81 -6.72
CA ASP A 150 -5.99 0.49 -6.61
C ASP A 150 -6.71 0.44 -7.97
N TYR A 151 -6.35 1.33 -8.91
CA TYR A 151 -6.92 1.29 -10.26
C TYR A 151 -6.56 0.00 -11.01
N LEU A 152 -5.29 -0.43 -10.94
CA LEU A 152 -4.89 -1.70 -11.54
C LEU A 152 -5.62 -2.88 -10.89
N GLY A 153 -5.82 -2.81 -9.57
CA GLY A 153 -6.52 -3.86 -8.85
C GLY A 153 -7.99 -4.01 -9.27
N GLY A 154 -8.70 -2.90 -9.48
CA GLY A 154 -10.07 -2.95 -9.99
C GLY A 154 -10.14 -3.47 -11.43
N THR A 155 -9.17 -3.12 -12.28
CA THR A 155 -9.04 -3.70 -13.64
C THR A 155 -8.84 -5.21 -13.59
N ILE A 156 -7.89 -5.71 -12.76
CA ILE A 156 -7.65 -7.15 -12.59
C ILE A 156 -8.93 -7.87 -12.13
N ALA A 157 -9.71 -7.26 -11.22
CA ALA A 157 -10.97 -7.84 -10.75
C ALA A 157 -11.98 -8.02 -11.88
N ALA A 158 -12.16 -6.99 -12.71
CA ALA A 158 -13.09 -7.03 -13.84
C ALA A 158 -12.67 -8.10 -14.88
N GLU A 159 -11.39 -8.07 -15.27
CA GLU A 159 -10.85 -9.05 -16.21
C GLU A 159 -11.02 -10.48 -15.71
N TYR A 160 -10.70 -10.73 -14.44
CA TYR A 160 -10.80 -12.07 -13.85
C TYR A 160 -12.23 -12.59 -13.86
N LEU A 161 -13.21 -11.81 -13.41
CA LEU A 161 -14.61 -12.23 -13.42
C LEU A 161 -15.14 -12.46 -14.85
N LEU A 162 -14.75 -11.59 -15.79
CA LEU A 162 -15.12 -11.77 -17.21
C LEU A 162 -14.47 -13.03 -17.83
N GLN A 163 -13.22 -13.35 -17.47
CA GLN A 163 -12.52 -14.57 -17.91
C GLN A 163 -13.14 -15.83 -17.31
N CYS A 164 -13.70 -15.74 -16.11
CA CYS A 164 -14.47 -16.80 -15.49
C CYS A 164 -15.89 -16.96 -16.07
N GLY A 165 -16.27 -16.15 -17.05
CA GLY A 165 -17.57 -16.25 -17.75
C GLY A 165 -18.70 -15.46 -17.11
N HIS A 166 -18.45 -14.72 -16.01
CA HIS A 166 -19.47 -13.89 -15.39
C HIS A 166 -19.86 -12.70 -16.29
N ARG A 167 -21.17 -12.44 -16.42
CA ARG A 167 -21.73 -11.35 -17.24
C ARG A 167 -22.70 -10.46 -16.46
N ASN A 168 -23.32 -10.99 -15.40
CA ASN A 168 -24.15 -10.26 -14.46
C ASN A 168 -23.38 -10.13 -13.16
N ILE A 169 -22.81 -8.96 -12.93
CA ILE A 169 -21.79 -8.75 -11.89
C ILE A 169 -22.21 -7.57 -11.02
N ALA A 170 -22.01 -7.68 -9.72
CA ALA A 170 -22.17 -6.57 -8.79
C ALA A 170 -20.85 -6.19 -8.16
N VAL A 171 -20.65 -4.88 -7.94
CA VAL A 171 -19.54 -4.35 -7.14
C VAL A 171 -20.07 -3.83 -5.81
N ALA A 172 -19.45 -4.28 -4.71
CA ALA A 172 -19.75 -3.84 -3.36
C ALA A 172 -18.63 -2.94 -2.84
N SER A 173 -18.98 -1.73 -2.34
CA SER A 173 -17.99 -0.77 -1.86
C SER A 173 -18.48 0.10 -0.71
N ILE A 174 -17.52 0.73 0.01
CA ILE A 174 -17.78 1.78 1.00
C ILE A 174 -17.54 3.14 0.31
N PRO A 175 -18.56 3.96 0.10
CA PRO A 175 -18.47 5.10 -0.81
C PRO A 175 -17.62 6.27 -0.30
N ILE A 176 -17.28 6.28 0.99
CA ILE A 176 -16.49 7.36 1.62
C ILE A 176 -14.98 7.10 1.64
N GLU A 177 -14.55 5.88 1.29
CA GLU A 177 -13.15 5.47 1.32
C GLU A 177 -12.47 5.66 -0.05
N PRO A 178 -11.53 6.60 -0.21
CA PRO A 178 -10.94 6.94 -1.51
C PRO A 178 -10.31 5.75 -2.25
N THR A 179 -9.62 4.86 -1.52
CA THR A 179 -8.99 3.66 -2.10
C THR A 179 -10.03 2.72 -2.69
N GLN A 180 -11.12 2.48 -1.96
CA GLN A 180 -12.21 1.64 -2.42
C GLN A 180 -12.96 2.27 -3.61
N LEU A 181 -13.12 3.60 -3.62
CA LEU A 181 -13.69 4.31 -4.77
C LEU A 181 -12.83 4.18 -6.02
N ASN A 182 -11.50 4.16 -5.89
CA ASN A 182 -10.60 3.95 -7.02
C ASN A 182 -10.72 2.53 -7.58
N ARG A 183 -10.78 1.52 -6.71
CA ARG A 183 -11.04 0.11 -7.07
C ARG A 183 -12.38 -0.04 -7.77
N HIS A 184 -13.43 0.57 -7.20
CA HIS A 184 -14.79 0.58 -7.76
C HIS A 184 -14.82 1.21 -9.15
N LYS A 185 -14.31 2.44 -9.30
CA LYS A 185 -14.33 3.18 -10.56
C LYS A 185 -13.59 2.47 -11.69
N SER A 186 -12.39 1.92 -11.38
CA SER A 186 -11.62 1.18 -12.38
C SER A 186 -12.31 -0.11 -12.79
N PHE A 187 -12.88 -0.84 -11.83
CA PHE A 187 -13.67 -2.04 -12.10
C PHE A 187 -14.86 -1.75 -13.03
N MET A 188 -15.65 -0.72 -12.69
CA MET A 188 -16.80 -0.29 -13.51
C MET A 188 -16.36 0.17 -14.91
N GLY A 189 -15.30 0.98 -14.98
CA GLY A 189 -14.75 1.47 -16.23
C GLY A 189 -14.30 0.33 -17.16
N GLU A 190 -13.68 -0.70 -16.60
CA GLU A 190 -13.22 -1.86 -17.36
C GLU A 190 -14.38 -2.69 -17.88
N LEU A 191 -15.39 -3.00 -17.05
CA LEU A 191 -16.59 -3.73 -17.48
C LEU A 191 -17.34 -3.01 -18.60
N ILE A 192 -17.46 -1.68 -18.51
CA ILE A 192 -18.12 -0.86 -19.53
C ILE A 192 -17.31 -0.85 -20.83
N SER A 193 -15.97 -0.72 -20.71
CA SER A 193 -15.06 -0.66 -21.87
C SER A 193 -15.07 -1.96 -22.69
N PHE A 194 -15.06 -3.09 -22.03
CA PHE A 194 -15.11 -4.38 -22.72
C PHE A 194 -16.46 -4.72 -23.34
N LYS A 195 -17.56 -4.09 -22.92
CA LYS A 195 -18.92 -4.36 -23.38
C LYS A 195 -19.30 -5.85 -23.34
N LYS A 196 -18.70 -6.61 -22.42
CA LYS A 196 -18.93 -8.04 -22.24
C LYS A 196 -19.87 -8.37 -21.10
N ALA A 197 -20.06 -7.42 -20.15
CA ALA A 197 -21.04 -7.56 -19.10
C ALA A 197 -22.45 -7.27 -19.64
N ASN A 198 -23.41 -8.14 -19.30
CA ASN A 198 -24.82 -7.96 -19.64
C ASN A 198 -25.50 -7.04 -18.61
N LYS A 199 -25.09 -7.17 -17.35
CA LYS A 199 -25.61 -6.38 -16.25
C LYS A 199 -24.53 -6.05 -15.25
N ILE A 200 -24.49 -4.79 -14.82
CA ILE A 200 -23.60 -4.28 -13.80
C ILE A 200 -24.43 -3.60 -12.73
N CYS A 201 -24.28 -4.02 -11.48
CA CYS A 201 -24.97 -3.43 -10.34
C CYS A 201 -23.97 -2.90 -9.32
N GLU A 202 -24.36 -1.87 -8.60
CA GLU A 202 -23.59 -1.28 -7.52
C GLU A 202 -24.29 -1.53 -6.18
N LEU A 203 -23.53 -1.90 -5.17
CA LEU A 203 -24.01 -2.15 -3.81
C LEU A 203 -23.14 -1.35 -2.85
N PHE A 204 -23.74 -0.41 -2.13
CA PHE A 204 -23.01 0.45 -1.20
C PHE A 204 -23.32 0.08 0.24
N TYR A 205 -22.25 -0.19 1.01
CA TYR A 205 -22.37 -0.45 2.44
C TYR A 205 -22.68 0.82 3.22
N LYS A 206 -23.77 0.78 3.99
CA LYS A 206 -24.31 1.91 4.76
C LYS A 206 -24.18 1.72 6.28
N GLY A 207 -23.24 0.86 6.72
CA GLY A 207 -22.97 0.62 8.13
C GLY A 207 -23.89 -0.39 8.83
N LYS A 208 -24.68 -1.20 8.07
CA LYS A 208 -25.58 -2.24 8.59
C LYS A 208 -25.46 -3.51 7.76
N ASP A 209 -24.96 -4.57 8.37
CA ASP A 209 -24.63 -5.82 7.71
C ASP A 209 -25.88 -6.55 7.18
N ASP A 210 -26.96 -6.57 7.96
CA ASP A 210 -28.23 -7.20 7.62
C ASP A 210 -28.87 -6.54 6.38
N ILE A 211 -28.91 -5.21 6.33
CA ILE A 211 -29.43 -4.46 5.19
C ILE A 211 -28.61 -4.70 3.95
N PHE A 212 -27.27 -4.65 4.08
CA PHE A 212 -26.36 -4.92 3.00
C PHE A 212 -26.57 -6.31 2.40
N ALA A 213 -26.77 -7.31 3.27
CA ALA A 213 -27.02 -8.68 2.85
C ALA A 213 -28.38 -8.85 2.17
N GLU A 214 -29.43 -8.17 2.63
CA GLU A 214 -30.75 -8.17 1.98
C GLU A 214 -30.68 -7.54 0.60
N GLU A 215 -30.02 -6.36 0.46
CA GLU A 215 -29.80 -5.74 -0.83
C GLU A 215 -29.01 -6.68 -1.78
N ALA A 216 -27.98 -7.39 -1.27
CA ALA A 216 -27.22 -8.37 -2.05
C ALA A 216 -28.11 -9.53 -2.55
N ILE A 217 -28.95 -10.09 -1.69
CA ILE A 217 -29.91 -11.17 -2.08
C ILE A 217 -30.92 -10.68 -3.10
N GLN A 218 -31.40 -9.46 -2.96
CA GLN A 218 -32.31 -8.88 -3.94
C GLN A 218 -31.64 -8.77 -5.31
N LEU A 219 -30.38 -8.32 -5.37
CA LEU A 219 -29.61 -8.27 -6.62
C LEU A 219 -29.45 -9.67 -7.24
N ILE A 220 -29.16 -10.70 -6.44
CA ILE A 220 -29.06 -12.08 -6.94
C ILE A 220 -30.39 -12.53 -7.57
N ARG A 221 -31.50 -12.30 -6.88
CA ARG A 221 -32.83 -12.79 -7.33
C ARG A 221 -33.38 -12.01 -8.52
N GLU A 222 -33.38 -10.68 -8.43
CA GLU A 222 -34.05 -9.82 -9.40
C GLU A 222 -33.15 -9.48 -10.60
N GLN A 223 -31.86 -9.31 -10.36
CA GLN A 223 -30.90 -8.92 -11.37
C GLN A 223 -30.05 -10.10 -11.89
N LYS A 224 -30.29 -11.31 -11.36
CA LYS A 224 -29.58 -12.54 -11.75
C LYS A 224 -28.05 -12.37 -11.63
N ILE A 225 -27.60 -11.69 -10.60
CA ILE A 225 -26.17 -11.51 -10.33
C ILE A 225 -25.53 -12.87 -10.05
N THR A 226 -24.40 -13.13 -10.69
CA THR A 226 -23.64 -14.38 -10.58
C THR A 226 -22.30 -14.23 -9.85
N ALA A 227 -21.82 -13.00 -9.70
CA ALA A 227 -20.61 -12.69 -8.96
C ALA A 227 -20.66 -11.32 -8.28
N PHE A 228 -20.09 -11.24 -7.09
CA PHE A 228 -19.76 -10.01 -6.40
C PHE A 228 -18.25 -9.75 -6.44
N PHE A 229 -17.87 -8.52 -6.76
CA PHE A 229 -16.57 -7.97 -6.43
C PHE A 229 -16.71 -7.07 -5.20
N CYS A 230 -16.08 -7.44 -4.09
CA CYS A 230 -16.05 -6.65 -2.87
C CYS A 230 -14.74 -5.87 -2.80
N THR A 231 -14.82 -4.54 -2.74
CA THR A 231 -13.65 -3.65 -2.80
C THR A 231 -12.74 -3.68 -1.58
N CYS A 232 -13.07 -4.47 -0.55
CA CYS A 232 -12.20 -4.79 0.58
C CYS A 232 -12.60 -6.14 1.22
N ASP A 233 -11.69 -6.70 2.02
CA ASP A 233 -11.86 -7.98 2.73
C ASP A 233 -13.02 -7.95 3.72
N TYR A 234 -13.23 -6.83 4.41
CA TYR A 234 -14.35 -6.64 5.34
C TYR A 234 -15.71 -6.82 4.64
N LEU A 235 -15.91 -6.18 3.50
CA LEU A 235 -17.16 -6.34 2.73
C LEU A 235 -17.32 -7.76 2.18
N ALA A 236 -16.22 -8.36 1.72
CA ALA A 236 -16.25 -9.73 1.24
C ALA A 236 -16.63 -10.70 2.35
N PHE A 237 -16.13 -10.49 3.56
CA PHE A 237 -16.49 -11.29 4.73
C PHE A 237 -17.96 -11.14 5.09
N ILE A 238 -18.49 -9.92 5.21
CA ILE A 238 -19.91 -9.68 5.52
C ILE A 238 -20.79 -10.31 4.43
N CYS A 239 -20.50 -10.00 3.16
CA CYS A 239 -21.24 -10.52 2.02
C CYS A 239 -21.30 -12.05 2.07
N SER A 240 -20.15 -12.71 2.14
CA SER A 240 -20.07 -14.18 2.12
C SER A 240 -20.73 -14.81 3.35
N SER A 241 -20.47 -14.28 4.56
CA SER A 241 -21.02 -14.82 5.80
C SER A 241 -22.54 -14.74 5.82
N GLU A 242 -23.10 -13.63 5.39
CA GLU A 242 -24.54 -13.42 5.37
C GLU A 242 -25.25 -14.22 4.26
N LEU A 243 -24.62 -14.37 3.10
CA LEU A 243 -25.16 -15.22 2.02
C LEU A 243 -25.17 -16.69 2.43
N ILE A 244 -24.10 -17.19 3.07
CA ILE A 244 -24.02 -18.56 3.60
C ILE A 244 -25.08 -18.81 4.69
N LYS A 245 -25.28 -17.88 5.62
CA LYS A 245 -26.34 -17.98 6.64
C LYS A 245 -27.73 -18.12 6.03
N ARG A 246 -27.94 -17.58 4.83
CA ARG A 246 -29.21 -17.67 4.08
C ARG A 246 -29.28 -18.87 3.14
N GLY A 247 -28.33 -19.79 3.25
CA GLY A 247 -28.30 -21.06 2.54
C GLY A 247 -27.69 -21.02 1.15
N LEU A 248 -27.07 -19.92 0.74
CA LEU A 248 -26.33 -19.85 -0.53
C LEU A 248 -24.93 -20.44 -0.38
N ARG A 249 -24.49 -21.18 -1.39
CA ARG A 249 -23.16 -21.79 -1.45
C ARG A 249 -22.22 -20.92 -2.29
N ILE A 250 -20.99 -20.78 -1.83
CA ILE A 250 -19.92 -20.07 -2.54
C ILE A 250 -18.85 -21.13 -2.88
N PRO A 251 -18.53 -21.32 -4.17
CA PRO A 251 -18.90 -20.53 -5.34
C PRO A 251 -20.13 -21.05 -6.12
N GLU A 252 -20.79 -22.15 -5.71
CA GLU A 252 -21.79 -22.87 -6.51
C GLU A 252 -22.99 -22.01 -6.91
N ASP A 253 -23.57 -21.27 -5.96
CA ASP A 253 -24.74 -20.44 -6.20
C ASP A 253 -24.39 -18.99 -6.52
N ILE A 254 -23.26 -18.51 -5.97
CA ILE A 254 -22.75 -17.15 -6.16
C ILE A 254 -21.23 -17.10 -5.99
N SER A 255 -20.53 -16.44 -6.88
CA SER A 255 -19.11 -16.20 -6.78
C SER A 255 -18.83 -14.92 -5.99
N VAL A 256 -17.77 -14.91 -5.17
CA VAL A 256 -17.35 -13.73 -4.41
C VAL A 256 -15.84 -13.53 -4.59
N LEU A 257 -15.46 -12.37 -5.14
CA LEU A 257 -14.08 -11.91 -5.26
C LEU A 257 -13.82 -10.83 -4.21
N SER A 258 -12.81 -11.00 -3.40
CA SER A 258 -12.37 -10.07 -2.37
C SER A 258 -11.28 -9.14 -2.87
N TYR A 259 -11.04 -8.08 -2.12
CA TYR A 259 -9.86 -7.23 -2.25
C TYR A 259 -9.20 -7.08 -0.87
N ASP A 260 -7.92 -6.79 -0.87
CA ASP A 260 -6.97 -6.87 0.23
C ASP A 260 -6.67 -8.33 0.63
N PHE A 261 -5.39 -8.61 0.93
CA PHE A 261 -5.06 -9.90 1.53
C PHE A 261 -5.47 -9.85 2.99
N PRO A 262 -6.19 -10.86 3.50
CA PRO A 262 -6.66 -10.84 4.86
C PRO A 262 -5.49 -10.66 5.83
N PHE A 263 -5.51 -9.55 6.54
CA PHE A 263 -4.50 -9.21 7.54
C PHE A 263 -4.82 -9.90 8.85
N GLY A 264 -4.11 -10.99 9.12
CA GLY A 264 -4.22 -11.66 10.37
C GLY A 264 -5.49 -12.53 10.48
N HIS A 265 -5.60 -13.17 11.60
CA HIS A 265 -6.45 -14.34 11.85
C HIS A 265 -7.96 -14.07 11.91
N ILE A 266 -8.44 -12.87 11.63
CA ILE A 266 -9.83 -12.47 11.90
C ILE A 266 -10.81 -12.99 10.83
N HIS A 267 -10.37 -13.19 9.59
CA HIS A 267 -11.26 -13.49 8.46
C HIS A 267 -10.92 -14.77 7.67
N ARG A 268 -10.18 -15.70 8.25
CA ARG A 268 -9.72 -16.94 7.59
C ARG A 268 -10.71 -18.11 7.44
N PRO A 269 -11.96 -18.11 7.91
CA PRO A 269 -12.80 -19.27 7.62
C PRO A 269 -13.29 -19.34 6.17
N LEU A 270 -13.15 -18.28 5.39
CA LEU A 270 -13.57 -18.25 3.99
C LEU A 270 -12.34 -18.10 3.09
N ASN A 271 -12.02 -19.15 2.35
CA ASN A 271 -10.98 -19.11 1.32
C ASN A 271 -11.50 -18.34 0.09
N LEU A 272 -11.51 -17.01 0.16
CA LEU A 272 -11.97 -16.18 -0.94
C LEU A 272 -10.84 -15.86 -1.90
N ASP A 273 -11.11 -15.94 -3.19
CA ASP A 273 -10.27 -15.37 -4.22
C ASP A 273 -10.10 -13.89 -3.92
N THR A 274 -8.90 -13.38 -3.99
CA THR A 274 -8.63 -12.01 -3.54
C THR A 274 -7.53 -11.33 -4.36
N ILE A 275 -7.63 -10.02 -4.45
CA ILE A 275 -6.63 -9.15 -5.06
C ILE A 275 -5.95 -8.33 -3.97
N GLY A 276 -4.64 -8.27 -3.97
CA GLY A 276 -3.94 -7.52 -2.95
C GLY A 276 -2.43 -7.52 -3.16
N ILE A 277 -1.69 -6.99 -2.20
CA ILE A 277 -0.23 -6.97 -2.21
C ILE A 277 0.33 -7.71 -1.01
N ASP A 278 1.57 -8.17 -1.14
CA ASP A 278 2.37 -8.53 0.02
C ASP A 278 2.80 -7.23 0.73
N LEU A 279 2.33 -7.04 1.96
CA LEU A 279 2.61 -5.84 2.75
C LEU A 279 4.09 -5.65 3.06
N ASP A 280 4.89 -6.72 3.07
CA ASP A 280 6.32 -6.60 3.25
C ASP A 280 6.97 -5.80 2.10
N GLN A 281 6.34 -5.73 0.93
CA GLN A 281 6.78 -4.85 -0.15
C GLN A 281 6.64 -3.37 0.23
N MET A 282 5.56 -2.96 0.91
CA MET A 282 5.41 -1.58 1.42
C MET A 282 6.52 -1.24 2.42
N VAL A 283 6.80 -2.17 3.31
CA VAL A 283 7.85 -1.99 4.34
C VAL A 283 9.23 -1.91 3.70
N ARG A 284 9.54 -2.77 2.71
CA ARG A 284 10.80 -2.69 1.94
C ARG A 284 10.94 -1.36 1.19
N MET A 285 9.85 -0.83 0.66
CA MET A 285 9.89 0.48 0.01
C MET A 285 10.09 1.60 1.03
N ALA A 286 9.47 1.55 2.20
CA ALA A 286 9.70 2.52 3.27
C ALA A 286 11.16 2.50 3.75
N GLU A 287 11.72 1.31 3.99
CA GLU A 287 13.15 1.12 4.29
C GLU A 287 14.04 1.72 3.20
N TYR A 288 13.77 1.40 1.93
CA TYR A 288 14.52 1.92 0.79
C TYR A 288 14.53 3.46 0.77
N TYR A 289 13.37 4.11 0.95
CA TYR A 289 13.29 5.56 0.95
C TYR A 289 13.89 6.21 2.20
N LEU A 290 13.88 5.55 3.35
CA LEU A 290 14.65 6.01 4.53
C LEU A 290 16.14 6.07 4.24
N HIS A 291 16.68 5.07 3.53
CA HIS A 291 18.09 5.07 3.11
C HIS A 291 18.39 6.09 2.02
N LEU A 292 17.42 6.33 1.13
CA LEU A 292 17.56 7.29 0.03
C LEU A 292 17.43 8.74 0.48
N ARG A 293 17.04 9.00 1.72
CA ARG A 293 16.76 10.34 2.20
C ARG A 293 17.68 11.37 1.55
N PRO A 294 17.15 12.37 0.84
CA PRO A 294 17.95 13.38 0.19
C PRO A 294 18.79 14.16 1.21
N VAL A 295 20.07 14.32 0.96
CA VAL A 295 20.92 15.21 1.72
C VAL A 295 20.85 16.58 1.03
N GLY A 296 20.14 17.54 1.62
CA GLY A 296 19.94 18.89 1.08
C GLY A 296 18.53 19.13 0.53
N ASN A 297 18.23 20.37 0.15
CA ASN A 297 16.93 20.86 -0.34
C ASN A 297 16.52 20.23 -1.69
N MET A 298 16.27 18.95 -1.72
CA MET A 298 15.59 18.32 -2.88
C MET A 298 14.08 18.22 -2.55
N ASN A 299 13.26 19.01 -3.24
CA ASN A 299 11.82 18.80 -3.28
C ASN A 299 11.55 17.49 -4.04
N ILE A 300 11.46 16.38 -3.32
CA ILE A 300 11.02 15.11 -3.87
C ILE A 300 9.56 14.93 -3.51
N SER A 301 8.73 14.70 -4.50
CA SER A 301 7.41 14.11 -4.33
C SER A 301 7.37 12.84 -5.17
N CYS A 302 7.20 11.70 -4.53
CA CYS A 302 7.22 10.41 -5.18
C CYS A 302 6.01 9.57 -4.75
N HIS A 303 5.24 9.09 -5.72
CA HIS A 303 4.20 8.09 -5.51
C HIS A 303 4.73 6.72 -5.96
N CYS A 304 4.93 5.84 -5.01
CA CYS A 304 5.30 4.44 -5.24
C CYS A 304 4.04 3.58 -5.13
N LEU A 305 3.50 3.17 -6.27
CA LEU A 305 2.33 2.31 -6.33
C LEU A 305 2.80 0.86 -6.56
N ILE A 306 2.46 -0.02 -5.61
CA ILE A 306 2.75 -1.45 -5.68
C ILE A 306 1.62 -2.13 -6.44
N ALA A 307 1.98 -2.88 -7.50
CA ALA A 307 1.01 -3.62 -8.28
C ALA A 307 0.39 -4.75 -7.45
N PRO A 308 -0.94 -4.83 -7.39
CA PRO A 308 -1.60 -5.93 -6.70
C PRO A 308 -1.57 -7.22 -7.55
N GLU A 309 -1.68 -8.35 -6.87
CA GLU A 309 -1.73 -9.68 -7.46
C GLU A 309 -3.05 -10.36 -7.13
N LEU A 310 -3.55 -11.20 -8.05
CA LEU A 310 -4.69 -12.08 -7.82
C LEU A 310 -4.21 -13.36 -7.16
N LYS A 311 -4.86 -13.78 -6.06
CA LYS A 311 -4.70 -15.08 -5.41
C LYS A 311 -6.01 -15.86 -5.49
N ILE A 312 -5.95 -17.06 -6.03
CA ILE A 312 -7.10 -17.92 -6.30
C ILE A 312 -7.19 -19.00 -5.21
N TYR A 313 -8.34 -19.07 -4.53
CA TYR A 313 -8.65 -20.03 -3.48
C TYR A 313 -9.94 -20.81 -3.76
N GLY A 314 -10.67 -20.46 -4.82
CA GLY A 314 -11.82 -21.21 -5.30
C GLY A 314 -13.18 -20.63 -4.92
N SER A 315 -13.28 -19.34 -4.58
CA SER A 315 -14.57 -18.68 -4.33
C SER A 315 -15.20 -18.08 -5.58
N VAL A 316 -14.50 -18.12 -6.71
CA VAL A 316 -15.01 -17.72 -8.02
C VAL A 316 -15.02 -18.94 -8.93
N ARG A 317 -16.21 -19.38 -9.36
CA ARG A 317 -16.34 -20.49 -10.30
C ARG A 317 -16.31 -20.01 -11.75
N LYS A 318 -15.97 -20.91 -12.66
CA LYS A 318 -16.16 -20.67 -14.10
C LYS A 318 -17.60 -20.96 -14.51
N ILE A 319 -18.16 -20.09 -15.33
CA ILE A 319 -19.49 -20.24 -15.92
C ILE A 319 -19.32 -20.38 -17.42
N THR A 320 -19.97 -21.39 -18.02
CA THR A 320 -20.06 -21.55 -19.47
C THR A 320 -21.09 -20.60 -20.06
N GLU A 321 -21.00 -20.31 -21.36
CA GLU A 321 -22.02 -19.48 -22.04
C GLU A 321 -23.41 -20.11 -21.94
N GLN A 322 -23.51 -21.44 -22.04
CA GLN A 322 -24.79 -22.15 -21.91
C GLN A 322 -25.38 -22.01 -20.51
N GLU A 323 -24.59 -22.18 -19.44
CA GLU A 323 -25.05 -21.96 -18.06
C GLU A 323 -25.52 -20.52 -17.85
N HIS A 324 -24.82 -19.55 -18.46
CA HIS A 324 -25.21 -18.15 -18.35
C HIS A 324 -26.55 -17.88 -19.01
N GLU A 325 -26.80 -18.44 -20.21
CA GLU A 325 -28.09 -18.34 -20.90
C GLU A 325 -29.23 -19.00 -20.11
N ASP A 326 -28.96 -20.15 -19.49
CA ASP A 326 -29.97 -20.87 -18.70
C ASP A 326 -30.33 -20.13 -17.40
N MET A 327 -29.38 -19.41 -16.80
CA MET A 327 -29.63 -18.55 -15.65
C MET A 327 -30.50 -17.31 -15.98
N LEU A 328 -30.53 -16.91 -17.24
CA LEU A 328 -31.32 -15.73 -17.68
C LEU A 328 -32.78 -16.09 -17.99
N LYS A 329 -33.11 -17.35 -18.20
CA LYS A 329 -34.47 -17.87 -18.38
C LYS A 329 -35.19 -18.01 -17.02
#